data_550b4cd267c03d20c0c18539d13319d4
#
_entry.id   550b4cd267c03d20c0c18539d13319d4
#
_cell.length_a   1.000
_cell.length_b   1.000
_cell.length_c   1.000
_cell.angle_alpha   90.00
_cell.angle_beta   90.00
_cell.angle_gamma   90.00
#
_symmetry.space_group_name_H-M   'P 1'
#
loop_
_entity.id
_entity.type
_entity.pdbx_description
1 polymer ?
#
loop_
_entity_poly.entity_id
_entity_poly.type
_entity_poly.pdbx_seq_one_letter_code
_entity_poly.pdbx_strand_id
1 'polypeptide(L)'
;MKKTIKMITFGFLSIVGVQEVSAQENNQVYLGLGLGFDYGGIGAKIEYLPVKNVGVFAGLGYNILGVGWNVGATYKIMPDKKVSVNPMVFYGYNGGSQVIGAPEYEMISYGVTAGVNVGIKMGKRGNKLSAGLFVPFRSQKFMDNYDAIKNDYRVTLQTELLPIAVGVGYNFKLN
;
A
#
# COMPACT_ATOMS: atom_id res chain seq x y z
N MET A 1 -8.79 -39.44 30.57
CA MET A 1 -9.74 -38.51 29.93
C MET A 1 -9.05 -37.86 28.75
N LYS A 2 -9.35 -38.29 27.52
CA LYS A 2 -8.75 -37.76 26.29
C LYS A 2 -9.58 -36.55 25.86
N LYS A 3 -8.99 -35.37 25.87
CA LYS A 3 -9.59 -34.15 25.28
C LYS A 3 -9.29 -34.12 23.79
N THR A 4 -10.30 -34.37 22.99
CA THR A 4 -10.28 -34.26 21.54
C THR A 4 -10.25 -32.77 21.16
N ILE A 5 -9.14 -32.31 20.61
CA ILE A 5 -9.05 -30.97 20.02
C ILE A 5 -9.74 -31.08 18.65
N LYS A 6 -10.90 -30.49 18.54
CA LYS A 6 -11.55 -30.28 17.23
C LYS A 6 -10.80 -29.21 16.46
N MET A 7 -10.11 -29.63 15.44
CA MET A 7 -9.49 -28.78 14.43
C MET A 7 -10.63 -28.17 13.59
N ILE A 8 -10.91 -26.89 13.81
CA ILE A 8 -11.81 -26.13 12.96
C ILE A 8 -11.01 -25.79 11.70
N THR A 9 -11.17 -26.64 10.70
CA THR A 9 -10.70 -26.34 9.34
C THR A 9 -11.59 -25.26 8.77
N PHE A 10 -11.05 -24.07 8.65
CA PHE A 10 -11.72 -22.92 8.05
C PHE A 10 -11.79 -23.14 6.54
N GLY A 11 -12.91 -23.69 6.09
CA GLY A 11 -13.26 -23.78 4.68
C GLY A 11 -13.62 -22.43 4.10
N PHE A 12 -12.61 -21.61 3.78
CA PHE A 12 -12.77 -20.37 3.03
C PHE A 12 -12.27 -20.55 1.60
N LEU A 13 -12.77 -21.61 0.94
CA LEU A 13 -12.43 -21.86 -0.45
C LEU A 13 -13.67 -22.34 -1.19
N SER A 14 -14.49 -21.42 -1.63
CA SER A 14 -15.40 -21.66 -2.77
C SER A 14 -16.51 -20.61 -2.85
N ILE A 15 -16.16 -19.38 -3.22
CA ILE A 15 -17.02 -18.50 -4.03
C ILE A 15 -16.04 -17.58 -4.82
N VAL A 16 -15.21 -18.18 -5.62
CA VAL A 16 -14.73 -17.53 -6.83
C VAL A 16 -15.32 -18.36 -7.95
N GLY A 17 -16.43 -17.88 -8.50
CA GLY A 17 -16.89 -18.36 -9.78
C GLY A 17 -15.71 -18.20 -10.74
N VAL A 18 -15.12 -19.31 -11.15
CA VAL A 18 -14.19 -19.38 -12.24
C VAL A 18 -15.03 -19.08 -13.49
N GLN A 19 -15.25 -17.79 -13.76
CA GLN A 19 -15.48 -17.39 -15.12
C GLN A 19 -14.17 -17.71 -15.83
N GLU A 20 -14.26 -18.51 -16.89
CA GLU A 20 -13.17 -18.69 -17.83
C GLU A 20 -12.71 -17.31 -18.27
N VAL A 21 -11.70 -16.79 -17.58
CA VAL A 21 -10.96 -15.63 -18.02
C VAL A 21 -10.19 -16.13 -19.23
N SER A 22 -10.73 -15.89 -20.42
CA SER A 22 -9.92 -15.95 -21.64
C SER A 22 -8.66 -15.16 -21.34
N ALA A 23 -7.59 -15.89 -21.09
CA ALA A 23 -6.27 -15.35 -20.82
C ALA A 23 -5.74 -14.74 -22.14
N GLN A 24 -6.29 -13.61 -22.51
CA GLN A 24 -5.62 -12.72 -23.42
C GLN A 24 -4.40 -12.23 -22.62
N GLU A 25 -3.22 -12.73 -22.98
CA GLU A 25 -1.94 -12.35 -22.38
C GLU A 25 -1.75 -10.83 -22.50
N ASN A 26 -2.29 -10.11 -21.55
CA ASN A 26 -2.08 -8.69 -21.40
C ASN A 26 -1.12 -8.45 -20.23
N ASN A 27 0.06 -9.05 -20.34
CA ASN A 27 1.16 -8.79 -19.42
C ASN A 27 1.56 -7.31 -19.53
N GLN A 28 1.02 -6.48 -18.66
CA GLN A 28 1.38 -5.07 -18.62
C GLN A 28 2.29 -4.80 -17.44
N VAL A 29 3.38 -4.09 -17.69
CA VAL A 29 4.31 -3.62 -16.67
C VAL A 29 4.29 -2.10 -16.64
N TYR A 30 4.19 -1.54 -15.46
CA TYR A 30 4.28 -0.11 -15.23
C TYR A 30 5.44 0.19 -14.28
N LEU A 31 6.20 1.22 -14.60
CA LEU A 31 7.16 1.84 -13.67
C LEU A 31 6.57 3.17 -13.21
N GLY A 32 6.28 3.27 -11.93
CA GLY A 32 5.76 4.47 -11.31
C GLY A 32 6.86 5.26 -10.61
N LEU A 33 6.81 6.58 -10.72
CA LEU A 33 7.55 7.50 -9.89
C LEU A 33 6.55 8.37 -9.14
N GLY A 34 6.74 8.52 -7.83
CA GLY A 34 5.75 9.20 -7.01
C GLY A 34 6.17 9.43 -5.57
N LEU A 35 5.19 9.90 -4.83
CA LEU A 35 5.32 10.11 -3.39
C LEU A 35 4.05 9.58 -2.69
N GLY A 36 4.24 9.00 -1.52
CA GLY A 36 3.16 8.44 -0.71
C GLY A 36 3.45 7.05 -0.20
N PHE A 37 2.47 6.49 0.50
CA PHE A 37 2.67 5.21 1.18
C PHE A 37 2.89 4.05 0.20
N ASP A 38 2.18 4.01 -0.91
CA ASP A 38 2.34 2.98 -1.94
C ASP A 38 3.69 3.01 -2.68
N TYR A 39 4.47 4.10 -2.50
CA TYR A 39 5.84 4.26 -3.00
C TYR A 39 6.90 4.07 -1.90
N GLY A 40 6.49 3.92 -0.61
CA GLY A 40 7.42 3.88 0.52
C GLY A 40 8.01 5.23 0.92
N GLY A 41 7.40 6.33 0.46
CA GLY A 41 7.87 7.70 0.59
C GLY A 41 7.96 8.40 -0.76
N ILE A 42 9.03 9.13 -1.02
CA ILE A 42 9.39 9.61 -2.37
C ILE A 42 10.16 8.48 -3.04
N GLY A 43 9.64 7.92 -4.13
CA GLY A 43 10.27 6.71 -4.66
C GLY A 43 9.72 6.21 -5.99
N ALA A 44 10.03 4.95 -6.25
CA ALA A 44 9.60 4.24 -7.43
C ALA A 44 8.73 3.02 -7.06
N LYS A 45 7.84 2.65 -7.96
CA LYS A 45 6.97 1.49 -7.84
C LYS A 45 6.93 0.74 -9.16
N ILE A 46 7.14 -0.55 -9.14
CA ILE A 46 6.89 -1.42 -10.28
C ILE A 46 5.56 -2.15 -10.05
N GLU A 47 4.71 -2.14 -11.06
CA GLU A 47 3.42 -2.84 -11.05
C GLU A 47 3.36 -3.78 -12.25
N TYR A 48 3.08 -5.04 -11.98
CA TYR A 48 2.87 -6.09 -12.97
C TYR A 48 1.40 -6.53 -12.98
N LEU A 49 0.78 -6.52 -14.14
CA LEU A 49 -0.59 -6.97 -14.36
C LEU A 49 -0.57 -8.27 -15.18
N PRO A 50 -0.65 -9.43 -14.53
CA PRO A 50 -0.81 -10.71 -15.23
C PRO A 50 -2.11 -10.77 -16.05
N VAL A 51 -3.15 -10.11 -15.54
CA VAL A 51 -4.42 -9.91 -16.24
C VAL A 51 -4.86 -8.46 -16.10
N LYS A 52 -5.76 -8.00 -16.97
CA LYS A 52 -6.17 -6.58 -17.04
C LYS A 52 -6.65 -5.99 -15.68
N ASN A 53 -7.30 -6.82 -14.88
CA ASN A 53 -7.97 -6.38 -13.66
C ASN A 53 -7.16 -6.59 -12.39
N VAL A 54 -6.12 -7.43 -12.42
CA VAL A 54 -5.33 -7.76 -11.23
C VAL A 54 -3.89 -7.34 -11.45
N GLY A 55 -3.35 -6.60 -10.50
CA GLY A 55 -1.96 -6.22 -10.48
C GLY A 55 -1.31 -6.58 -9.16
N VAL A 56 -0.02 -6.85 -9.21
CA VAL A 56 0.85 -6.94 -8.04
C VAL A 56 1.92 -5.88 -8.17
N PHE A 57 2.34 -5.30 -7.07
CA PHE A 57 3.33 -4.25 -7.12
C PHE A 57 4.34 -4.33 -5.98
N ALA A 58 5.50 -3.73 -6.22
CA ALA A 58 6.50 -3.44 -5.20
C ALA A 58 6.94 -1.98 -5.34
N GLY A 59 7.01 -1.28 -4.22
CA GLY A 59 7.46 0.09 -4.11
C GLY A 59 8.68 0.21 -3.20
N LEU A 60 9.58 1.10 -3.55
CA LEU A 60 10.76 1.44 -2.76
C LEU A 60 10.97 2.95 -2.82
N GLY A 61 11.09 3.57 -1.68
CA GLY A 61 11.28 5.01 -1.58
C GLY A 61 12.02 5.44 -0.34
N TYR A 62 12.19 6.72 -0.22
CA TYR A 62 12.81 7.37 0.94
C TYR A 62 11.77 8.26 1.61
N ASN A 63 11.63 8.09 2.90
CA ASN A 63 10.83 8.96 3.75
C ASN A 63 11.71 9.63 4.82
N ILE A 64 11.14 10.48 5.65
CA ILE A 64 11.89 11.26 6.64
C ILE A 64 12.71 10.37 7.60
N LEU A 65 12.24 9.14 7.85
CA LEU A 65 12.86 8.18 8.78
C LEU A 65 13.80 7.17 8.09
N GLY A 66 13.90 7.20 6.76
CA GLY A 66 14.78 6.31 6.01
C GLY A 66 14.10 5.63 4.82
N VAL A 67 14.59 4.44 4.48
CA VAL A 67 14.08 3.67 3.34
C VAL A 67 12.77 2.99 3.70
N GLY A 68 11.72 3.28 2.94
CA GLY A 68 10.44 2.60 3.01
C GLY A 68 10.24 1.66 1.82
N TRP A 69 9.64 0.50 2.06
CA TRP A 69 9.27 -0.43 1.01
C TRP A 69 7.84 -0.93 1.21
N ASN A 70 7.18 -1.29 0.12
CA ASN A 70 5.83 -1.85 0.13
C ASN A 70 5.66 -2.89 -0.97
N VAL A 71 4.90 -3.93 -0.66
CA VAL A 71 4.47 -4.94 -1.63
C VAL A 71 2.97 -5.16 -1.49
N GLY A 72 2.27 -5.33 -2.59
CA GLY A 72 0.83 -5.48 -2.52
C GLY A 72 0.17 -5.88 -3.81
N ALA A 73 -1.16 -5.90 -3.75
CA ALA A 73 -2.02 -6.20 -4.88
C ALA A 73 -3.05 -5.09 -5.10
N THR A 74 -3.46 -4.95 -6.34
CA THR A 74 -4.45 -3.98 -6.79
C THR A 74 -5.47 -4.66 -7.68
N TYR A 75 -6.72 -4.27 -7.56
CA TYR A 75 -7.78 -4.68 -8.47
C TYR A 75 -8.24 -3.47 -9.28
N LYS A 76 -8.19 -3.56 -10.61
CA LYS A 76 -8.55 -2.44 -11.49
C LYS A 76 -9.99 -2.56 -11.93
N ILE A 77 -10.82 -1.65 -11.46
CA ILE A 77 -12.18 -1.47 -11.93
C ILE A 77 -12.11 -0.59 -13.17
N MET A 78 -12.74 -1.03 -14.25
CA MET A 78 -12.75 -0.35 -15.55
C MET A 78 -11.34 -0.10 -16.13
N PRO A 79 -10.49 -1.15 -16.29
CA PRO A 79 -9.10 -0.98 -16.71
C PRO A 79 -8.97 -0.37 -18.12
N ASP A 80 -9.95 -0.54 -18.98
CA ASP A 80 -9.94 -0.04 -20.35
C ASP A 80 -10.44 1.42 -20.49
N LYS A 81 -11.08 1.96 -19.47
CA LYS A 81 -11.57 3.35 -19.48
C LYS A 81 -10.42 4.35 -19.25
N LYS A 82 -10.69 5.63 -19.57
CA LYS A 82 -9.75 6.73 -19.32
C LYS A 82 -9.43 6.88 -17.82
N VAL A 83 -10.43 6.66 -16.97
CA VAL A 83 -10.31 6.66 -15.52
C VAL A 83 -10.58 5.26 -15.00
N SER A 84 -9.71 4.76 -14.14
CA SER A 84 -9.87 3.49 -13.42
C SER A 84 -9.84 3.75 -11.92
N VAL A 85 -10.67 3.00 -11.20
CA VAL A 85 -10.68 2.98 -9.72
C VAL A 85 -10.04 1.67 -9.29
N ASN A 86 -9.06 1.74 -8.44
CA ASN A 86 -8.19 0.61 -8.14
C ASN A 86 -8.13 0.40 -6.62
N PRO A 87 -9.07 -0.38 -6.02
CA PRO A 87 -8.89 -0.88 -4.65
C PRO A 87 -7.56 -1.63 -4.56
N MET A 88 -6.85 -1.42 -3.46
CA MET A 88 -5.56 -2.05 -3.24
C MET A 88 -5.32 -2.35 -1.78
N VAL A 89 -4.50 -3.38 -1.55
CA VAL A 89 -4.00 -3.76 -0.24
C VAL A 89 -2.52 -4.04 -0.36
N PHE A 90 -1.75 -3.58 0.62
CA PHE A 90 -0.31 -3.79 0.63
C PHE A 90 0.22 -3.91 2.05
N TYR A 91 1.40 -4.49 2.16
CA TYR A 91 2.16 -4.61 3.39
C TYR A 91 3.50 -3.91 3.22
N GLY A 92 3.92 -3.22 4.25
CA GLY A 92 5.22 -2.54 4.30
C GLY A 92 5.17 -1.30 5.18
N TYR A 93 5.90 -0.26 4.81
CA TYR A 93 5.92 1.00 5.54
C TYR A 93 4.50 1.59 5.63
N ASN A 94 4.02 1.78 6.85
CA ASN A 94 2.68 2.32 7.09
C ASN A 94 2.63 3.43 8.14
N GLY A 95 3.78 3.96 8.53
CA GLY A 95 3.89 5.11 9.42
C GLY A 95 5.23 5.19 10.11
N GLY A 96 5.47 6.33 10.71
CA GLY A 96 6.63 6.56 11.55
C GLY A 96 6.45 7.83 12.37
N SER A 97 7.18 7.91 13.46
CA SER A 97 7.21 9.08 14.35
C SER A 97 8.64 9.55 14.50
N GLN A 98 8.85 10.84 14.27
CA GLN A 98 10.13 11.50 14.48
C GLN A 98 10.04 12.46 15.68
N VAL A 99 11.04 12.38 16.53
CA VAL A 99 11.13 13.20 17.75
C VAL A 99 12.34 14.11 17.65
N ILE A 100 12.12 15.40 17.80
CA ILE A 100 13.20 16.40 17.78
C ILE A 100 14.05 16.26 19.04
N GLY A 101 15.36 16.08 18.87
CA GLY A 101 16.33 16.05 19.97
C GLY A 101 16.41 14.71 20.74
N ALA A 102 15.65 13.70 20.30
CA ALA A 102 15.63 12.37 20.93
C ALA A 102 15.48 11.26 19.88
N PRO A 103 16.53 10.98 19.08
CA PRO A 103 16.48 9.98 18.01
C PRO A 103 16.19 8.57 18.52
N GLU A 104 16.44 8.29 19.79
CA GLU A 104 16.10 7.00 20.41
C GLU A 104 14.59 6.72 20.49
N TYR A 105 13.76 7.73 20.30
CA TYR A 105 12.29 7.59 20.22
C TYR A 105 11.74 7.55 18.79
N GLU A 106 12.63 7.55 17.79
CA GLU A 106 12.19 7.37 16.42
C GLU A 106 11.67 5.96 16.19
N MET A 107 10.49 5.86 15.58
CA MET A 107 9.85 4.58 15.33
C MET A 107 9.33 4.50 13.91
N ILE A 108 9.60 3.37 13.28
CA ILE A 108 9.02 3.02 11.97
C ILE A 108 8.01 1.90 12.18
N SER A 109 6.83 2.06 11.61
CA SER A 109 5.78 1.04 11.61
C SER A 109 5.72 0.36 10.25
N TYR A 110 5.65 -0.97 10.29
CA TYR A 110 5.34 -1.82 9.15
C TYR A 110 4.04 -2.57 9.42
N GLY A 111 3.18 -2.64 8.43
CA GLY A 111 1.88 -3.28 8.58
C GLY A 111 1.06 -3.27 7.31
N VAL A 112 -0.16 -3.78 7.42
CA VAL A 112 -1.12 -3.79 6.33
C VAL A 112 -1.68 -2.38 6.14
N THR A 113 -1.84 -2.00 4.89
CA THR A 113 -2.54 -0.78 4.48
C THR A 113 -3.52 -1.14 3.38
N ALA A 114 -4.75 -0.63 3.47
CA ALA A 114 -5.75 -0.79 2.44
C ALA A 114 -6.23 0.58 1.95
N GLY A 115 -6.68 0.65 0.71
CA GLY A 115 -7.20 1.89 0.17
C GLY A 115 -7.63 1.81 -1.27
N VAL A 116 -7.81 2.96 -1.86
CA VAL A 116 -8.24 3.10 -3.25
C VAL A 116 -7.32 4.08 -3.95
N ASN A 117 -6.87 3.70 -5.12
CA ASN A 117 -6.12 4.54 -6.04
C ASN A 117 -6.97 4.81 -7.29
N VAL A 118 -6.99 6.05 -7.75
CA VAL A 118 -7.61 6.45 -9.01
C VAL A 118 -6.49 6.66 -10.03
N GLY A 119 -6.59 5.96 -11.17
CA GLY A 119 -5.66 6.08 -12.28
C GLY A 119 -6.31 6.78 -13.46
N ILE A 120 -5.64 7.78 -14.01
CA ILE A 120 -6.09 8.52 -15.21
C ILE A 120 -5.09 8.27 -16.33
N LYS A 121 -5.55 7.63 -17.42
CA LYS A 121 -4.72 7.40 -18.61
C LYS A 121 -4.31 8.71 -19.27
N MET A 122 -3.01 8.85 -19.54
CA MET A 122 -2.39 10.02 -20.12
C MET A 122 -1.69 9.66 -21.43
N GLY A 123 -2.01 10.43 -22.46
CA GLY A 123 -1.38 10.27 -23.78
C GLY A 123 -1.74 8.93 -24.50
N LYS A 124 -1.09 8.71 -25.64
CA LYS A 124 -1.34 7.54 -26.50
C LYS A 124 -0.62 6.27 -26.03
N ARG A 125 0.43 6.39 -25.23
CA ARG A 125 1.22 5.25 -24.73
C ARG A 125 0.56 4.48 -23.59
N GLY A 126 -0.53 5.02 -23.01
CA GLY A 126 -1.23 4.39 -21.89
C GLY A 126 -0.56 4.60 -20.52
N ASN A 127 0.31 5.60 -20.39
CA ASN A 127 0.82 6.07 -19.10
C ASN A 127 -0.34 6.51 -18.21
N LYS A 128 -0.13 6.57 -16.90
CA LYS A 128 -1.19 6.89 -15.94
C LYS A 128 -0.69 7.89 -14.89
N LEU A 129 -1.46 8.94 -14.68
CA LEU A 129 -1.39 9.71 -13.44
C LEU A 129 -2.24 8.98 -12.41
N SER A 130 -1.75 8.82 -11.19
CA SER A 130 -2.46 8.14 -10.11
C SER A 130 -2.50 8.96 -8.84
N ALA A 131 -3.62 8.89 -8.13
CA ALA A 131 -3.78 9.46 -6.82
C ALA A 131 -4.52 8.45 -5.93
N GLY A 132 -4.03 8.23 -4.72
CA GLY A 132 -4.56 7.24 -3.80
C GLY A 132 -4.85 7.80 -2.41
N LEU A 133 -5.84 7.19 -1.77
CA LEU A 133 -6.21 7.41 -0.38
C LEU A 133 -6.16 6.07 0.34
N PHE A 134 -5.44 6.00 1.46
CA PHE A 134 -5.12 4.78 2.16
C PHE A 134 -5.40 4.89 3.65
N VAL A 135 -5.76 3.75 4.25
CA VAL A 135 -5.92 3.58 5.69
C VAL A 135 -4.86 2.59 6.17
N PRO A 136 -3.84 3.04 6.91
CA PRO A 136 -2.82 2.16 7.49
C PRO A 136 -3.35 1.50 8.76
N PHE A 137 -3.25 0.18 8.83
CA PHE A 137 -3.55 -0.60 10.05
C PHE A 137 -2.26 -0.76 10.86
N ARG A 138 -2.10 0.06 11.86
CA ARG A 138 -0.93 0.09 12.72
C ARG A 138 -1.10 -0.88 13.89
N SER A 139 0.00 -1.47 14.36
CA SER A 139 -0.06 -2.38 15.51
C SER A 139 -0.37 -1.62 16.81
N GLN A 140 -1.07 -2.30 17.74
CA GLN A 140 -1.36 -1.72 19.06
C GLN A 140 -0.09 -1.27 19.76
N LYS A 141 0.96 -2.09 19.76
CA LYS A 141 2.25 -1.76 20.35
C LYS A 141 2.85 -0.44 19.81
N PHE A 142 2.72 -0.21 18.49
CA PHE A 142 3.18 1.04 17.89
C PHE A 142 2.34 2.22 18.36
N MET A 143 1.01 2.06 18.45
CA MET A 143 0.11 3.11 18.93
C MET A 143 0.32 3.43 20.40
N ASP A 144 0.50 2.42 21.27
CA ASP A 144 0.77 2.61 22.70
C ASP A 144 2.08 3.38 22.92
N ASN A 145 3.13 3.04 22.16
CA ASN A 145 4.40 3.76 22.21
C ASN A 145 4.26 5.21 21.71
N TYR A 146 3.51 5.41 20.62
CA TYR A 146 3.24 6.75 20.10
C TYR A 146 2.50 7.62 21.10
N ASP A 147 1.47 7.07 21.77
CA ASP A 147 0.70 7.77 22.78
C ASP A 147 1.55 8.08 24.04
N ALA A 148 2.45 7.18 24.43
CA ALA A 148 3.40 7.42 25.51
C ALA A 148 4.32 8.61 25.22
N ILE A 149 4.87 8.67 23.99
CA ILE A 149 5.73 9.77 23.55
C ILE A 149 4.93 11.07 23.43
N LYS A 150 3.71 11.02 22.89
CA LYS A 150 2.85 12.19 22.72
C LYS A 150 2.49 12.85 24.07
N ASN A 151 2.37 12.05 25.12
CA ASN A 151 2.02 12.52 26.46
C ASN A 151 3.24 12.90 27.34
N ASP A 152 4.47 12.72 26.85
CA ASP A 152 5.67 13.13 27.57
C ASP A 152 5.95 14.63 27.34
N TYR A 153 5.83 15.43 28.39
CA TYR A 153 6.03 16.89 28.32
C TYR A 153 7.45 17.33 27.90
N ARG A 154 8.41 16.40 27.93
CA ARG A 154 9.81 16.64 27.53
C ARG A 154 10.04 16.50 26.04
N VAL A 155 9.06 16.01 25.33
CA VAL A 155 9.17 15.61 23.92
C VAL A 155 8.22 16.44 23.08
N THR A 156 8.72 16.98 22.00
CA THR A 156 7.87 17.66 21.00
C THR A 156 7.81 16.80 19.74
N LEU A 157 6.63 16.27 19.44
CA LEU A 157 6.38 15.56 18.18
C LEU A 157 6.42 16.56 17.01
N GLN A 158 7.24 16.27 16.02
CA GLN A 158 7.32 17.10 14.81
C GLN A 158 6.12 16.86 13.87
N THR A 159 5.55 15.67 13.88
CA THR A 159 4.44 15.32 12.99
C THR A 159 3.48 14.38 13.72
N GLU A 160 2.20 14.73 13.71
CA GLU A 160 1.16 13.83 14.23
C GLU A 160 0.83 12.73 13.21
N LEU A 161 0.53 11.53 13.72
CA LEU A 161 0.11 10.41 12.91
C LEU A 161 -1.31 10.63 12.40
N LEU A 162 -1.46 10.78 11.10
CA LEU A 162 -2.78 10.84 10.48
C LEU A 162 -3.39 9.43 10.36
N PRO A 163 -4.72 9.30 10.53
CA PRO A 163 -5.42 8.02 10.33
C PRO A 163 -5.52 7.62 8.85
N ILE A 164 -5.27 8.57 7.96
CA ILE A 164 -5.28 8.38 6.52
C ILE A 164 -3.94 8.77 5.92
N ALA A 165 -3.61 8.15 4.80
CA ALA A 165 -2.42 8.46 4.02
C ALA A 165 -2.79 8.69 2.55
N VAL A 166 -1.96 9.43 1.86
CA VAL A 166 -2.17 9.74 0.44
C VAL A 166 -0.96 9.28 -0.37
N GLY A 167 -1.19 9.10 -1.66
CA GLY A 167 -0.13 8.84 -2.61
C GLY A 167 -0.47 9.48 -3.96
N VAL A 168 0.54 10.01 -4.62
CA VAL A 168 0.43 10.57 -5.99
C VAL A 168 1.63 10.12 -6.78
N GLY A 169 1.40 9.71 -8.03
CA GLY A 169 2.50 9.30 -8.88
C GLY A 169 2.14 9.25 -10.35
N TYR A 170 3.18 9.18 -11.16
CA TYR A 170 3.07 8.99 -12.58
C TYR A 170 3.64 7.63 -12.97
N ASN A 171 2.85 6.82 -13.68
CA ASN A 171 3.17 5.45 -14.03
C ASN A 171 3.39 5.36 -15.54
N PHE A 172 4.60 5.03 -15.93
CA PHE A 172 5.00 4.77 -17.31
C PHE A 172 4.65 3.35 -17.69
N LYS A 173 3.91 3.18 -18.76
CA LYS A 173 3.68 1.86 -19.36
C LYS A 173 4.95 1.42 -20.09
N LEU A 174 5.49 0.24 -19.74
CA LEU A 174 6.74 -0.27 -20.32
C LEU A 174 6.49 -1.18 -21.55
N ASN A 175 5.33 -1.87 -21.61
CA ASN A 175 4.95 -2.77 -22.71
C ASN A 175 3.45 -2.70 -23.00
#